data_f7043d6836a42466d088d97235218854
#
_entry.id   f7043d6836a42466d088d97235218854
#
_cell.length_a   1.000
_cell.length_b   1.000
_cell.length_c   1.000
_cell.angle_alpha   90.00
_cell.angle_beta   90.00
_cell.angle_gamma   90.00
#
_symmetry.space_group_name_H-M   'P 1'
#
loop_
_entity.id
_entity.type
_entity.pdbx_description
1 polymer ?
#
loop_
_entity_poly.entity_id
_entity_poly.type
_entity_poly.pdbx_seq_one_letter_code
_entity_poly.pdbx_strand_id
1 'polypeptide(L)'
;MVYKLNVTEHADELLDKLVYHLIYRLKNDQAAKHLLDCIDVIYDRLEVNPFQFAECRDAYLANKGYREAVVLQMDYIIIFDVRDDVANVVGIFHQLENYPNKL
;
A
#
# COMPACT_ATOMS: atom_id res chain seq x y z
N MET A 1 -11.69 9.00 -16.20
CA MET A 1 -11.12 7.72 -16.65
C MET A 1 -10.97 6.81 -15.44
N VAL A 2 -11.39 5.57 -15.56
CA VAL A 2 -11.31 4.60 -14.47
C VAL A 2 -10.10 3.70 -14.71
N TYR A 3 -9.27 3.53 -13.69
CA TYR A 3 -8.12 2.64 -13.73
C TYR A 3 -8.51 1.27 -13.16
N LYS A 4 -7.83 0.25 -13.62
CA LYS A 4 -7.97 -1.08 -13.04
C LYS A 4 -7.04 -1.21 -11.86
N LEU A 5 -7.48 -1.90 -10.81
CA LEU A 5 -6.66 -2.18 -9.64
C LEU A 5 -6.17 -3.62 -9.71
N ASN A 6 -4.87 -3.81 -9.58
CA ASN A 6 -4.26 -5.13 -9.44
C ASN A 6 -3.48 -5.17 -8.15
N VAL A 7 -3.91 -6.01 -7.20
CA VAL A 7 -3.16 -6.23 -5.96
C VAL A 7 -2.38 -7.53 -6.13
N THR A 8 -1.06 -7.44 -6.10
CA THR A 8 -0.22 -8.63 -6.29
C THR A 8 -0.41 -9.61 -5.14
N GLU A 9 -0.15 -10.89 -5.40
CA GLU A 9 -0.19 -11.92 -4.37
C GLU A 9 0.73 -11.58 -3.21
N HIS A 10 1.92 -11.07 -3.50
CA HIS A 10 2.87 -10.65 -2.48
C HIS A 10 2.31 -9.52 -1.60
N ALA A 11 1.64 -8.53 -2.20
CA ALA A 11 1.02 -7.44 -1.45
C ALA A 11 -0.09 -7.96 -0.54
N ASP A 12 -0.92 -8.88 -1.03
CA ASP A 12 -1.96 -9.51 -0.22
C ASP A 12 -1.37 -10.29 0.96
N GLU A 13 -0.29 -11.03 0.73
CA GLU A 13 0.39 -11.76 1.82
C GLU A 13 0.94 -10.81 2.88
N LEU A 14 1.53 -9.70 2.46
CA LEU A 14 2.04 -8.69 3.40
C LEU A 14 0.91 -8.10 4.24
N LEU A 15 -0.22 -7.80 3.60
CA LEU A 15 -1.39 -7.28 4.31
C LEU A 15 -1.92 -8.29 5.33
N ASP A 16 -2.04 -9.56 4.93
CA ASP A 16 -2.49 -10.61 5.83
C ASP A 16 -1.59 -10.73 7.05
N LYS A 17 -0.28 -10.63 6.88
CA LYS A 17 0.68 -10.67 7.98
C LYS A 17 0.52 -9.48 8.92
N LEU A 18 0.26 -8.28 8.39
CA LEU A 18 0.01 -7.10 9.20
C LEU A 18 -1.26 -7.23 10.01
N VAL A 19 -2.35 -7.68 9.39
CA VAL A 19 -3.62 -7.90 10.07
C VAL A 19 -3.48 -8.95 11.17
N TYR A 20 -2.82 -10.05 10.87
CA TYR A 20 -2.54 -11.10 11.86
C TYR A 20 -1.78 -10.53 13.05
N HIS A 21 -0.73 -9.74 12.79
CA HIS A 21 0.07 -9.13 13.84
C HIS A 21 -0.78 -8.22 14.74
N LEU A 22 -1.62 -7.38 14.14
CA LEU A 22 -2.48 -6.47 14.89
C LEU A 22 -3.49 -7.22 15.75
N ILE A 23 -4.10 -8.28 15.23
CA ILE A 23 -5.14 -9.02 15.94
C ILE A 23 -4.55 -9.91 17.04
N TYR A 24 -3.53 -10.70 16.69
CA TYR A 24 -3.07 -11.79 17.57
C TYR A 24 -1.86 -11.41 18.43
N ARG A 25 -1.00 -10.53 17.93
CA ARG A 25 0.18 -10.10 18.70
C ARG A 25 -0.08 -8.89 19.54
N LEU A 26 -0.75 -7.89 18.99
CA LEU A 26 -1.04 -6.64 19.68
C LEU A 26 -2.43 -6.63 20.33
N LYS A 27 -3.25 -7.65 20.08
CA LYS A 27 -4.61 -7.77 20.61
C LYS A 27 -5.45 -6.53 20.32
N ASN A 28 -5.32 -5.99 19.10
CA ASN A 28 -5.97 -4.74 18.73
C ASN A 28 -6.81 -4.91 17.46
N ASP A 29 -8.02 -5.47 17.65
CA ASP A 29 -8.96 -5.69 16.55
C ASP A 29 -9.40 -4.39 15.90
N GLN A 30 -9.51 -3.31 16.68
CA GLN A 30 -9.91 -2.00 16.17
C GLN A 30 -8.86 -1.44 15.21
N ALA A 31 -7.58 -1.61 15.55
CA ALA A 31 -6.50 -1.16 14.65
C ALA A 31 -6.50 -1.96 13.34
N ALA A 32 -6.75 -3.26 13.41
CA ALA A 32 -6.84 -4.10 12.22
C ALA A 32 -7.99 -3.65 11.32
N LYS A 33 -9.16 -3.40 11.89
CA LYS A 33 -10.32 -2.91 11.16
C LYS A 33 -10.03 -1.54 10.54
N HIS A 34 -9.43 -0.63 11.30
CA HIS A 34 -9.10 0.71 10.82
C HIS A 34 -8.11 0.65 9.65
N LEU A 35 -7.10 -0.23 9.73
CA LEU A 35 -6.15 -0.44 8.64
C LEU A 35 -6.88 -0.89 7.37
N LEU A 36 -7.76 -1.89 7.47
CA LEU A 36 -8.48 -2.40 6.30
C LEU A 36 -9.40 -1.34 5.70
N ASP A 37 -10.09 -0.55 6.53
CA ASP A 37 -10.95 0.53 6.06
C ASP A 37 -10.13 1.61 5.33
N CYS A 38 -8.98 1.98 5.84
CA CYS A 38 -8.08 2.95 5.20
C CYS A 38 -7.55 2.43 3.86
N ILE A 39 -7.21 1.15 3.81
CA ILE A 39 -6.73 0.52 2.56
C ILE A 39 -7.82 0.51 1.52
N ASP A 40 -9.06 0.19 1.89
CA ASP A 40 -10.19 0.21 0.96
C ASP A 40 -10.38 1.60 0.34
N VAL A 41 -10.28 2.64 1.16
CA VAL A 41 -10.36 4.03 0.66
C VAL A 41 -9.24 4.33 -0.33
N ILE A 42 -8.02 3.92 -0.02
CA ILE A 42 -6.87 4.14 -0.91
C ILE A 42 -7.07 3.36 -2.22
N TYR A 43 -7.52 2.11 -2.16
CA TYR A 43 -7.78 1.30 -3.35
C TYR A 43 -8.84 1.94 -4.24
N ASP A 44 -9.91 2.47 -3.67
CA ASP A 44 -10.94 3.19 -4.42
C ASP A 44 -10.33 4.41 -5.12
N ARG A 45 -9.48 5.16 -4.43
CA ARG A 45 -8.82 6.33 -5.00
C ARG A 45 -7.85 5.97 -6.12
N LEU A 46 -7.19 4.81 -6.02
CA LEU A 46 -6.30 4.32 -7.09
C LEU A 46 -7.09 4.00 -8.36
N GLU A 47 -8.31 3.51 -8.23
CA GLU A 47 -9.17 3.24 -9.38
C GLU A 47 -9.68 4.52 -10.05
N VAL A 48 -9.80 5.60 -9.29
CA VAL A 48 -10.23 6.90 -9.84
C VAL A 48 -9.07 7.62 -10.51
N ASN A 49 -7.98 7.83 -9.79
CA ASN A 49 -6.78 8.48 -10.32
C ASN A 49 -5.56 8.17 -9.47
N PRO A 50 -4.74 7.18 -9.87
CA PRO A 50 -3.56 6.82 -9.11
C PRO A 50 -2.50 7.92 -9.08
N PHE A 51 -2.51 8.84 -10.04
CA PHE A 51 -1.54 9.92 -10.11
C PHE A 51 -1.80 11.04 -9.10
N GLN A 52 -2.89 10.97 -8.34
CA GLN A 52 -3.08 11.87 -7.19
C GLN A 52 -2.09 11.62 -6.06
N PHE A 53 -1.45 10.45 -6.04
CA PHE A 53 -0.43 10.10 -5.06
C PHE A 53 0.96 10.44 -5.60
N ALA A 54 1.87 10.82 -4.70
CA ALA A 54 3.21 11.23 -5.08
C ALA A 54 4.10 10.05 -5.47
N GLU A 55 5.17 10.34 -6.21
CA GLU A 55 6.25 9.39 -6.41
C GLU A 55 6.88 9.02 -5.07
N CYS A 56 7.49 7.83 -4.99
CA CYS A 56 8.17 7.41 -3.78
C CYS A 56 9.26 8.41 -3.38
N ARG A 57 9.37 8.65 -2.07
CA ARG A 57 10.44 9.49 -1.52
C ARG A 57 11.80 8.83 -1.69
N ASP A 58 11.85 7.51 -1.70
CA ASP A 58 13.08 6.77 -1.99
C ASP A 58 13.41 6.92 -3.48
N ALA A 59 14.61 7.44 -3.77
CA ALA A 59 15.03 7.72 -5.15
C ALA A 59 15.11 6.47 -6.02
N TYR A 60 15.53 5.35 -5.44
CA TYR A 60 15.63 4.08 -6.18
C TYR A 60 14.27 3.62 -6.65
N LEU A 61 13.26 3.66 -5.76
CA LEU A 61 11.90 3.28 -6.11
C LEU A 61 11.26 4.28 -7.07
N ALA A 62 11.47 5.57 -6.86
CA ALA A 62 10.94 6.62 -7.74
C ALA A 62 11.49 6.45 -9.16
N ASN A 63 12.77 6.13 -9.30
CA ASN A 63 13.39 5.90 -10.61
C ASN A 63 12.83 4.66 -11.32
N LYS A 64 12.27 3.72 -10.57
CA LYS A 64 11.60 2.55 -11.14
C LYS A 64 10.13 2.79 -11.46
N GLY A 65 9.63 4.00 -11.21
CA GLY A 65 8.25 4.35 -11.48
C GLY A 65 7.28 4.06 -10.35
N TYR A 66 7.78 3.71 -9.17
CA TYR A 66 6.90 3.45 -8.02
C TYR A 66 6.40 4.72 -7.39
N ARG A 67 5.17 4.66 -6.90
CA ARG A 67 4.48 5.71 -6.16
C ARG A 67 4.11 5.19 -4.79
N GLU A 68 3.80 6.09 -3.88
CA GLU A 68 3.46 5.74 -2.52
C GLU A 68 2.15 6.36 -2.07
N ALA A 69 1.37 5.60 -1.30
CA ALA A 69 0.17 6.08 -0.62
C ALA A 69 0.34 5.83 0.87
N VAL A 70 0.41 6.90 1.65
CA VAL A 70 0.58 6.80 3.10
C VAL A 70 -0.78 6.48 3.74
N VAL A 71 -0.78 5.48 4.62
CA VAL A 71 -1.95 5.16 5.44
C VAL A 71 -1.91 6.10 6.64
N LEU A 72 -2.77 7.12 6.60
CA LEU A 72 -2.77 8.17 7.62
C LEU A 72 -3.01 7.59 9.02
N GLN A 73 -2.27 8.10 10.01
CA GLN A 73 -2.39 7.75 11.43
C GLN A 73 -1.89 6.34 11.79
N MET A 74 -1.33 5.58 10.85
CA MET A 74 -0.92 4.20 11.12
C MET A 74 0.51 3.86 10.73
N ASP A 75 1.31 4.79 10.28
CA ASP A 75 2.72 4.59 9.91
C ASP A 75 2.96 3.50 8.85
N TYR A 76 1.94 3.15 8.07
CA TYR A 76 2.07 2.22 6.96
C TYR A 76 2.08 2.98 5.63
N ILE A 77 2.68 2.34 4.62
CA ILE A 77 2.80 2.90 3.29
C ILE A 77 2.49 1.81 2.27
N ILE A 78 1.65 2.16 1.29
CA ILE A 78 1.34 1.28 0.17
C ILE A 78 2.21 1.70 -1.00
N ILE A 79 2.92 0.75 -1.61
CA ILE A 79 3.75 0.99 -2.78
C ILE A 79 3.06 0.40 -4.00
N PHE A 80 2.97 1.20 -5.05
CA PHE A 80 2.31 0.79 -6.29
C PHE A 80 3.00 1.43 -7.49
N ASP A 81 2.76 0.88 -8.68
CA ASP A 81 3.11 1.52 -9.93
C ASP A 81 1.87 1.61 -10.81
N VAL A 82 1.98 2.36 -11.88
CA VAL A 82 0.91 2.49 -12.88
C VAL A 82 1.49 2.11 -14.23
N ARG A 83 0.88 1.12 -14.87
CA ARG A 83 1.25 0.68 -16.22
C ARG A 83 -0.01 0.67 -17.07
N ASP A 84 -0.01 1.47 -18.13
CA ASP A 84 -1.19 1.70 -18.97
C ASP A 84 -2.36 2.19 -18.11
N ASP A 85 -3.45 1.45 -18.03
CA ASP A 85 -4.61 1.79 -17.22
C ASP A 85 -4.71 0.97 -15.92
N VAL A 86 -3.60 0.35 -15.49
CA VAL A 86 -3.58 -0.54 -14.33
C VAL A 86 -2.70 0.04 -13.24
N ALA A 87 -3.28 0.19 -12.03
CA ALA A 87 -2.55 0.49 -10.81
C ALA A 87 -2.21 -0.85 -10.13
N ASN A 88 -0.91 -1.15 -10.02
CA ASN A 88 -0.42 -2.40 -9.45
C ASN A 88 0.10 -2.16 -8.03
N VAL A 89 -0.61 -2.65 -7.03
CA VAL A 89 -0.16 -2.59 -5.65
C VAL A 89 0.82 -3.73 -5.43
N VAL A 90 2.08 -3.38 -5.15
CA VAL A 90 3.17 -4.36 -5.03
C VAL A 90 3.58 -4.64 -3.60
N GLY A 91 3.18 -3.80 -2.65
CA GLY A 91 3.48 -4.05 -1.25
C GLY A 91 2.85 -3.05 -0.32
N ILE A 92 2.81 -3.44 0.96
CA ILE A 92 2.46 -2.56 2.06
C ILE A 92 3.49 -2.78 3.16
N PHE A 93 4.05 -1.70 3.69
CA PHE A 93 5.18 -1.75 4.62
C PHE A 93 5.00 -0.74 5.74
N HIS A 94 5.66 -0.99 6.86
CA HIS A 94 5.85 0.04 7.87
C HIS A 94 6.84 1.07 7.34
N GLN A 95 6.60 2.35 7.59
CA GLN A 95 7.44 3.43 7.04
C GLN A 95 8.91 3.35 7.53
N LEU A 96 9.15 2.73 8.66
CA LEU A 96 10.49 2.59 9.23
C LEU A 96 11.25 1.35 8.75
N GLU A 97 10.59 0.41 8.06
CA GLU A 97 11.30 -0.75 7.55
C GLU A 97 11.99 -0.44 6.21
N ASN A 98 13.03 -1.21 5.92
CA ASN A 98 13.82 -1.01 4.70
C ASN A 98 13.12 -1.67 3.50
N TYR A 99 11.95 -1.12 3.12
CA TYR A 99 11.12 -1.70 2.09
C TYR A 99 11.70 -1.65 0.67
N PRO A 100 12.60 -0.71 0.29
CA PRO A 100 13.20 -0.77 -1.05
C PRO A 100 13.90 -2.09 -1.35
N ASN A 101 14.46 -2.75 -0.35
CA ASN A 101 15.13 -4.04 -0.52
C ASN A 101 14.15 -5.22 -0.58
N LYS A 102 12.85 -4.99 -0.37
CA LYS A 102 11.82 -6.03 -0.34
C LYS A 102 10.95 -6.04 -1.58
N LEU A 103 11.24 -5.18 -2.53
CA LEU A 103 10.50 -5.07 -3.79
C LEU A 103 11.26 -5.60 -5.01
#